data_f52586375458c04569d75f4b524e8b0f
#
_entry.id   f52586375458c04569d75f4b524e8b0f
#
_cell.length_a   1.000
_cell.length_b   1.000
_cell.length_c   1.000
_cell.angle_alpha   90.00
_cell.angle_beta   90.00
_cell.angle_gamma   90.00
#
_symmetry.space_group_name_H-M   'P 1'
#
loop_
_entity.id
_entity.type
_entity.pdbx_description
1 polymer ?
#
loop_
_entity_poly.entity_id
_entity_poly.type
_entity_poly.pdbx_seq_one_letter_code
_entity_poly.pdbx_strand_id
1 'polypeptide(L)'
;MSVEAEQAAQHVTLGEAVSILIRNTRQKRLQDEIDKRGQSQPKNPYLSQIGECDREIVYTVTHWKDRPAIDTDLKARFEAGEEQERIITRELNLLGFPVKFAQERIEIFGQVKEQKVLLATGKIDGAVTYGGVDIPIEIKSMDPNIFRRIRDGKEGALDFKQKPHLRRYLRQLQMYLHGQEKSEGLFIITDCLGHIKIIPVEWDAGECEQILQRLERVYPHWNLQTLPSRIEYQDELCGRCYFAGICLPDIVRPEAEVVIDPEWLSKIKEYHGLKEVVKRYEELKDDIKGRFDKVKQALAGDYIIMGRQQTKKECVVKESTFWVTTVKRLDELKGKKGEVNT
;
A
#
# COMPACT_ATOMS: atom_id res chain seq x y z
N MET A 1 22.51 -16.01 48.90
CA MET A 1 21.78 -16.07 47.62
C MET A 1 20.34 -16.36 48.00
N SER A 2 19.49 -15.34 47.90
CA SER A 2 18.17 -15.31 48.49
C SER A 2 17.14 -16.11 47.67
N VAL A 3 16.31 -16.84 48.43
CA VAL A 3 15.16 -17.64 47.94
C VAL A 3 14.14 -16.83 47.12
N GLU A 4 14.28 -15.50 47.06
CA GLU A 4 13.41 -14.59 46.28
C GLU A 4 13.67 -14.54 44.77
N ALA A 5 14.78 -15.10 44.29
CA ALA A 5 15.07 -15.14 42.86
C ALA A 5 14.47 -16.37 42.14
N GLU A 6 13.98 -17.37 42.86
CA GLU A 6 13.36 -18.57 42.28
C GLU A 6 11.83 -18.47 42.10
N GLN A 7 11.19 -17.43 42.62
CA GLN A 7 9.70 -17.29 42.58
C GLN A 7 9.15 -16.48 41.39
N ALA A 8 9.99 -16.03 40.46
CA ALA A 8 9.55 -15.30 39.28
C ALA A 8 9.45 -16.18 38.01
N ALA A 9 9.34 -17.50 38.16
CA ALA A 9 8.87 -18.32 37.06
C ALA A 9 7.37 -18.03 36.88
N GLN A 10 7.08 -17.07 35.98
CA GLN A 10 5.69 -16.79 35.59
C GLN A 10 5.07 -18.10 35.13
N HIS A 11 4.08 -18.58 35.88
CA HIS A 11 3.26 -19.73 35.52
C HIS A 11 2.48 -19.36 34.23
N VAL A 12 3.07 -19.67 33.08
CA VAL A 12 2.39 -19.55 31.78
C VAL A 12 1.22 -20.54 31.81
N THR A 13 0.02 -20.05 31.67
CA THR A 13 -1.17 -20.92 31.59
C THR A 13 -1.14 -21.76 30.31
N LEU A 14 -1.84 -22.88 30.30
CA LEU A 14 -1.96 -23.72 29.09
C LEU A 14 -2.49 -22.92 27.90
N GLY A 15 -3.46 -22.01 28.12
CA GLY A 15 -4.00 -21.12 27.09
C GLY A 15 -2.95 -20.18 26.51
N GLU A 16 -2.11 -19.59 27.35
CA GLU A 16 -1.00 -18.74 26.91
C GLU A 16 0.04 -19.53 26.12
N ALA A 17 0.41 -20.71 26.60
CA ALA A 17 1.37 -21.57 25.89
C ALA A 17 0.86 -21.97 24.50
N VAL A 18 -0.40 -22.37 24.39
CA VAL A 18 -1.06 -22.71 23.12
C VAL A 18 -1.15 -21.49 22.21
N SER A 19 -1.51 -20.30 22.74
CA SER A 19 -1.55 -19.06 21.98
C SER A 19 -0.20 -18.69 21.35
N ILE A 20 0.87 -18.81 22.15
CA ILE A 20 2.25 -18.58 21.69
C ILE A 20 2.62 -19.59 20.60
N LEU A 21 2.32 -20.87 20.81
CA LEU A 21 2.59 -21.93 19.86
C LEU A 21 1.89 -21.69 18.50
N ILE A 22 0.60 -21.35 18.53
CA ILE A 22 -0.17 -21.06 17.32
C ILE A 22 0.45 -19.89 16.56
N ARG A 23 0.77 -18.77 17.24
CA ARG A 23 1.38 -17.60 16.59
C ARG A 23 2.72 -17.95 15.96
N ASN A 24 3.61 -18.61 16.69
CA ASN A 24 4.94 -18.96 16.22
C ASN A 24 4.87 -19.95 15.04
N THR A 25 4.00 -20.95 15.11
CA THR A 25 3.81 -21.92 14.04
C THR A 25 3.24 -21.27 12.78
N ARG A 26 2.27 -20.35 12.93
CA ARG A 26 1.71 -19.58 11.81
C ARG A 26 2.79 -18.71 11.16
N GLN A 27 3.56 -17.98 11.96
CA GLN A 27 4.63 -17.11 11.45
C GLN A 27 5.71 -17.91 10.73
N LYS A 28 6.12 -19.05 11.30
CA LYS A 28 7.07 -19.96 10.64
C LYS A 28 6.53 -20.49 9.32
N ARG A 29 5.29 -20.94 9.25
CA ARG A 29 4.66 -21.41 7.99
C ARG A 29 4.71 -20.33 6.90
N LEU A 30 4.32 -19.09 7.26
CA LEU A 30 4.36 -17.96 6.31
C LEU A 30 5.78 -17.68 5.84
N GLN A 31 6.75 -17.68 6.75
CA GLN A 31 8.16 -17.48 6.41
C GLN A 31 8.69 -18.61 5.51
N ASP A 32 8.39 -19.87 5.82
CA ASP A 32 8.80 -21.02 5.00
C ASP A 32 8.25 -20.94 3.57
N GLU A 33 7.05 -20.37 3.39
CA GLU A 33 6.47 -20.14 2.06
C GLU A 33 7.08 -18.95 1.32
N ILE A 34 7.47 -17.90 2.03
CA ILE A 34 8.23 -16.78 1.46
C ILE A 34 9.57 -17.30 0.93
N ASP A 35 10.27 -18.09 1.74
CA ASP A 35 11.61 -18.61 1.43
C ASP A 35 11.57 -19.61 0.26
N LYS A 36 10.48 -20.38 0.14
CA LYS A 36 10.28 -21.34 -0.98
C LYS A 36 9.97 -20.66 -2.32
N ARG A 37 9.51 -19.40 -2.31
CA ARG A 37 9.30 -18.67 -3.55
C ARG A 37 10.64 -18.45 -4.25
N GLY A 38 10.97 -19.32 -5.20
CA GLY A 38 12.11 -19.16 -6.09
C GLY A 38 12.01 -17.79 -6.78
N GLN A 39 12.92 -16.90 -6.44
CA GLN A 39 12.96 -15.58 -7.05
C GLN A 39 13.72 -15.70 -8.37
N SER A 40 12.99 -15.77 -9.47
CA SER A 40 13.57 -15.65 -10.81
C SER A 40 13.39 -14.22 -11.33
N GLN A 41 14.41 -13.73 -12.05
CA GLN A 41 14.33 -12.43 -12.68
C GLN A 41 13.16 -12.38 -13.68
N PRO A 42 12.22 -11.44 -13.56
CA PRO A 42 11.22 -11.21 -14.57
C PRO A 42 11.89 -10.79 -15.89
N LYS A 43 11.48 -11.36 -17.01
CA LYS A 43 11.97 -10.95 -18.33
C LYS A 43 11.27 -9.67 -18.79
N ASN A 44 10.02 -9.47 -18.39
CA ASN A 44 9.18 -8.33 -18.72
C ASN A 44 8.35 -7.93 -17.50
N PRO A 45 7.86 -6.69 -17.41
CA PRO A 45 6.99 -6.26 -16.34
C PRO A 45 5.66 -7.04 -16.37
N TYR A 46 5.08 -7.28 -15.19
CA TYR A 46 3.72 -7.80 -15.10
C TYR A 46 2.71 -6.66 -15.26
N LEU A 47 1.57 -6.92 -15.92
CA LEU A 47 0.50 -5.94 -16.15
C LEU A 47 0.01 -5.30 -14.83
N SER A 48 -0.03 -6.06 -13.75
CA SER A 48 -0.36 -5.56 -12.41
C SER A 48 0.67 -4.58 -11.83
N GLN A 49 1.85 -4.44 -12.45
CA GLN A 49 2.95 -3.58 -12.02
C GLN A 49 3.13 -2.33 -12.90
N ILE A 50 2.26 -2.14 -13.91
CA ILE A 50 2.31 -0.96 -14.78
C ILE A 50 1.69 0.22 -14.05
N GLY A 51 2.50 0.86 -13.20
CA GLY A 51 2.15 2.05 -12.43
C GLY A 51 2.27 3.35 -13.25
N GLU A 52 2.28 4.48 -12.57
CA GLU A 52 2.39 5.82 -13.18
C GLU A 52 3.83 6.21 -13.51
N CYS A 53 4.84 5.57 -12.92
CA CYS A 53 6.24 5.92 -13.02
C CYS A 53 6.98 4.97 -13.98
N ASP A 54 7.62 5.53 -15.03
CA ASP A 54 8.42 4.78 -16.00
C ASP A 54 9.59 4.05 -15.33
N ARG A 55 10.20 4.70 -14.33
CA ARG A 55 11.30 4.13 -13.57
C ARG A 55 10.88 2.93 -12.74
N GLU A 56 9.69 2.98 -12.12
CA GLU A 56 9.12 1.86 -11.38
C GLU A 56 8.96 0.64 -12.30
N ILE A 57 8.46 0.84 -13.52
CA ILE A 57 8.31 -0.25 -14.51
C ILE A 57 9.66 -0.89 -14.80
N VAL A 58 10.70 -0.10 -15.09
CA VAL A 58 12.04 -0.62 -15.38
C VAL A 58 12.62 -1.35 -14.16
N TYR A 59 12.49 -0.79 -12.98
CA TYR A 59 12.97 -1.42 -11.75
C TYR A 59 12.34 -2.79 -11.48
N THR A 60 11.08 -3.02 -11.85
CA THR A 60 10.45 -4.33 -11.66
C THR A 60 11.18 -5.45 -12.40
N VAL A 61 11.90 -5.14 -13.45
CA VAL A 61 12.68 -6.09 -14.28
C VAL A 61 14.16 -6.07 -13.91
N THR A 62 14.75 -4.88 -13.77
CA THR A 62 16.22 -4.73 -13.61
C THR A 62 16.68 -4.79 -12.16
N HIS A 63 15.87 -4.32 -11.23
CA HIS A 63 16.18 -4.19 -9.80
C HIS A 63 15.18 -4.98 -8.94
N TRP A 64 14.68 -6.09 -9.47
CA TRP A 64 13.67 -6.90 -8.80
C TRP A 64 14.12 -7.43 -7.42
N LYS A 65 15.44 -7.59 -7.21
CA LYS A 65 16.03 -8.01 -5.93
C LYS A 65 16.05 -6.90 -4.88
N ASP A 66 16.02 -5.65 -5.32
CA ASP A 66 16.05 -4.47 -4.44
C ASP A 66 14.66 -4.11 -3.89
N ARG A 67 13.64 -4.91 -4.22
CA ARG A 67 12.33 -4.81 -3.57
C ARG A 67 12.48 -5.24 -2.11
N PRO A 68 11.83 -4.53 -1.17
CA PRO A 68 11.76 -4.99 0.21
C PRO A 68 11.27 -6.43 0.27
N ALA A 69 11.87 -7.21 1.13
CA ALA A 69 11.41 -8.58 1.39
C ALA A 69 9.93 -8.54 1.82
N ILE A 70 9.16 -9.49 1.33
CA ILE A 70 7.77 -9.67 1.77
C ILE A 70 7.83 -10.14 3.22
N ASP A 71 7.19 -9.41 4.12
CA ASP A 71 7.02 -9.85 5.49
C ASP A 71 5.84 -10.85 5.63
N THR A 72 5.73 -11.46 6.79
CA THR A 72 4.69 -12.46 7.06
C THR A 72 3.27 -11.86 7.04
N ASP A 73 3.12 -10.58 7.38
CA ASP A 73 1.81 -9.92 7.37
C ASP A 73 1.36 -9.63 5.94
N LEU A 74 2.27 -9.14 5.09
CA LEU A 74 2.00 -8.93 3.67
C LEU A 74 1.71 -10.27 2.96
N LYS A 75 2.46 -11.34 3.29
CA LYS A 75 2.19 -12.68 2.79
C LYS A 75 0.80 -13.16 3.19
N ALA A 76 0.40 -12.96 4.44
CA ALA A 76 -0.93 -13.33 4.92
C ALA A 76 -2.05 -12.55 4.18
N ARG A 77 -1.82 -11.27 3.86
CA ARG A 77 -2.77 -10.48 3.05
C ARG A 77 -2.89 -11.02 1.62
N PHE A 78 -1.79 -11.45 1.01
CA PHE A 78 -1.84 -12.08 -0.32
C PHE A 78 -2.62 -13.39 -0.30
N GLU A 79 -2.40 -14.25 0.69
CA GLU A 79 -3.17 -15.49 0.86
C GLU A 79 -4.66 -15.20 1.07
N ALA A 80 -5.00 -14.20 1.88
CA ALA A 80 -6.38 -13.79 2.07
C ALA A 80 -7.01 -13.29 0.74
N GLY A 81 -6.25 -12.55 -0.08
CA GLY A 81 -6.69 -12.12 -1.41
C GLY A 81 -6.96 -13.29 -2.35
N GLU A 82 -6.04 -14.23 -2.42
CA GLU A 82 -6.20 -15.47 -3.22
C GLU A 82 -7.43 -16.29 -2.77
N GLU A 83 -7.70 -16.33 -1.47
CA GLU A 83 -8.88 -17.02 -0.94
C GLU A 83 -10.18 -16.29 -1.30
N GLN A 84 -10.19 -14.96 -1.25
CA GLN A 84 -11.34 -14.17 -1.70
C GLN A 84 -11.65 -14.39 -3.20
N GLU A 85 -10.62 -14.47 -4.04
CA GLU A 85 -10.78 -14.81 -5.45
C GLU A 85 -11.49 -16.18 -5.62
N ARG A 86 -11.07 -17.20 -4.84
CA ARG A 86 -11.72 -18.54 -4.88
C ARG A 86 -13.18 -18.48 -4.40
N ILE A 87 -13.47 -17.70 -3.35
CA ILE A 87 -14.83 -17.52 -2.82
C ILE A 87 -15.72 -16.91 -3.90
N ILE A 88 -15.30 -15.80 -4.51
CA ILE A 88 -16.06 -15.09 -5.55
C ILE A 88 -16.24 -15.99 -6.78
N THR A 89 -15.18 -16.69 -7.22
CA THR A 89 -15.26 -17.63 -8.35
C THR A 89 -16.29 -18.74 -8.09
N ARG A 90 -16.31 -19.29 -6.87
CA ARG A 90 -17.31 -20.30 -6.49
C ARG A 90 -18.72 -19.72 -6.48
N GLU A 91 -18.91 -18.52 -5.97
CA GLU A 91 -20.20 -17.83 -5.93
C GLU A 91 -20.74 -17.59 -7.34
N LEU A 92 -19.91 -17.08 -8.25
CA LEU A 92 -20.28 -16.88 -9.65
C LEU A 92 -20.73 -18.20 -10.31
N ASN A 93 -20.00 -19.29 -10.07
CA ASN A 93 -20.39 -20.62 -10.56
C ASN A 93 -21.76 -21.07 -10.02
N LEU A 94 -22.04 -20.84 -8.73
CA LEU A 94 -23.33 -21.17 -8.11
C LEU A 94 -24.49 -20.33 -8.65
N LEU A 95 -24.20 -19.07 -9.02
CA LEU A 95 -25.17 -18.16 -9.63
C LEU A 95 -25.42 -18.45 -11.12
N GLY A 96 -24.77 -19.45 -11.72
CA GLY A 96 -24.91 -19.82 -13.11
C GLY A 96 -24.02 -19.03 -14.08
N PHE A 97 -22.98 -18.35 -13.55
CA PHE A 97 -21.93 -17.69 -14.32
C PHE A 97 -20.58 -18.41 -14.16
N PRO A 98 -20.40 -19.57 -14.80
CA PRO A 98 -19.18 -20.34 -14.64
C PRO A 98 -17.96 -19.55 -15.12
N VAL A 99 -16.94 -19.48 -14.27
CA VAL A 99 -15.69 -18.82 -14.59
C VAL A 99 -14.82 -19.73 -15.44
N LYS A 100 -14.45 -19.25 -16.63
CA LYS A 100 -13.56 -19.90 -17.58
C LYS A 100 -12.21 -19.19 -17.63
N PHE A 101 -11.22 -19.83 -18.24
CA PHE A 101 -9.90 -19.24 -18.50
C PHE A 101 -9.20 -18.69 -17.26
N ALA A 102 -9.50 -19.25 -16.08
CA ALA A 102 -8.88 -18.82 -14.84
C ALA A 102 -7.35 -18.90 -14.92
N GLN A 103 -6.67 -17.79 -14.54
CA GLN A 103 -5.22 -17.67 -14.56
C GLN A 103 -4.57 -17.82 -15.94
N GLU A 104 -5.35 -17.62 -17.04
CA GLU A 104 -4.81 -17.60 -18.39
C GLU A 104 -3.79 -16.47 -18.55
N ARG A 105 -2.68 -16.81 -19.22
CA ARG A 105 -1.60 -15.85 -19.47
C ARG A 105 -1.94 -14.95 -20.64
N ILE A 106 -1.91 -13.66 -20.41
CA ILE A 106 -2.05 -12.61 -21.41
C ILE A 106 -0.68 -12.02 -21.72
N GLU A 107 -0.36 -11.90 -23.02
CA GLU A 107 0.88 -11.35 -23.53
C GLU A 107 0.59 -10.09 -24.34
N ILE A 108 1.29 -9.00 -24.02
CA ILE A 108 1.14 -7.73 -24.71
C ILE A 108 2.38 -7.48 -25.56
N PHE A 109 2.18 -7.36 -26.85
CA PHE A 109 3.22 -7.06 -27.81
C PHE A 109 3.14 -5.61 -28.27
N GLY A 110 4.27 -5.05 -28.68
CA GLY A 110 4.38 -3.73 -29.32
C GLY A 110 5.50 -3.70 -30.34
N GLN A 111 5.76 -2.51 -30.90
CA GLN A 111 6.75 -2.28 -31.94
C GLN A 111 7.89 -1.41 -31.39
N VAL A 112 9.11 -1.96 -31.36
CA VAL A 112 10.30 -1.20 -30.99
C VAL A 112 11.35 -1.33 -32.11
N LYS A 113 11.72 -0.23 -32.73
CA LYS A 113 12.64 -0.21 -33.90
C LYS A 113 12.24 -1.25 -34.98
N GLU A 114 10.98 -1.21 -35.39
CA GLU A 114 10.37 -2.10 -36.39
C GLU A 114 10.33 -3.59 -36.03
N GLN A 115 10.68 -3.93 -34.80
CA GLN A 115 10.60 -5.31 -34.29
C GLN A 115 9.41 -5.49 -33.35
N LYS A 116 8.64 -6.55 -33.58
CA LYS A 116 7.60 -6.97 -32.63
C LYS A 116 8.26 -7.55 -31.38
N VAL A 117 8.00 -6.97 -30.24
CA VAL A 117 8.58 -7.37 -28.94
C VAL A 117 7.49 -7.62 -27.92
N LEU A 118 7.75 -8.51 -26.97
CA LEU A 118 6.88 -8.76 -25.82
C LEU A 118 7.14 -7.66 -24.77
N LEU A 119 6.17 -6.79 -24.55
CA LEU A 119 6.26 -5.64 -23.65
C LEU A 119 5.88 -5.94 -22.22
N ALA A 120 4.83 -6.73 -22.02
CA ALA A 120 4.34 -7.08 -20.68
C ALA A 120 3.58 -8.40 -20.70
N THR A 121 3.42 -9.00 -19.52
CA THR A 121 2.61 -10.21 -19.34
C THR A 121 1.71 -10.06 -18.12
N GLY A 122 0.62 -10.81 -18.09
CA GLY A 122 -0.26 -10.90 -16.94
C GLY A 122 -0.99 -12.21 -16.90
N LYS A 123 -1.77 -12.41 -15.85
CA LYS A 123 -2.72 -13.51 -15.72
C LYS A 123 -4.06 -12.92 -15.36
N ILE A 124 -5.08 -13.27 -16.13
CA ILE A 124 -6.43 -12.84 -15.88
C ILE A 124 -7.09 -13.76 -14.85
N ASP A 125 -7.94 -13.23 -13.99
CA ASP A 125 -8.62 -14.03 -12.98
C ASP A 125 -9.68 -14.97 -13.61
N GLY A 126 -10.19 -14.60 -14.78
CA GLY A 126 -11.05 -15.45 -15.59
C GLY A 126 -11.96 -14.67 -16.54
N ALA A 127 -12.98 -15.35 -17.05
CA ALA A 127 -14.07 -14.76 -17.81
C ALA A 127 -15.39 -15.43 -17.48
N VAL A 128 -16.49 -14.69 -17.52
CA VAL A 128 -17.86 -15.21 -17.42
C VAL A 128 -18.54 -15.14 -18.78
N THR A 129 -19.42 -16.11 -19.09
CA THR A 129 -20.12 -16.15 -20.38
C THR A 129 -21.53 -15.59 -20.24
N TYR A 130 -21.90 -14.63 -21.08
CA TYR A 130 -23.25 -14.13 -21.21
C TYR A 130 -23.62 -13.97 -22.70
N GLY A 131 -24.77 -14.47 -23.11
CA GLY A 131 -25.21 -14.42 -24.50
C GLY A 131 -24.23 -15.06 -25.51
N GLY A 132 -23.40 -16.02 -25.07
CA GLY A 132 -22.36 -16.65 -25.90
C GLY A 132 -21.06 -15.86 -26.02
N VAL A 133 -20.95 -14.72 -25.33
CA VAL A 133 -19.75 -13.87 -25.28
C VAL A 133 -19.06 -14.07 -23.95
N ASP A 134 -17.73 -14.31 -23.99
CA ASP A 134 -16.91 -14.38 -22.78
C ASP A 134 -16.45 -12.98 -22.41
N ILE A 135 -16.81 -12.55 -21.19
CA ILE A 135 -16.51 -11.25 -20.61
C ILE A 135 -15.41 -11.42 -19.57
N PRO A 136 -14.23 -10.86 -19.78
CA PRO A 136 -13.12 -10.91 -18.84
C PRO A 136 -13.48 -10.33 -17.46
N ILE A 137 -13.02 -10.99 -16.39
CA ILE A 137 -13.22 -10.52 -15.03
C ILE A 137 -11.88 -10.34 -14.31
N GLU A 138 -11.83 -9.33 -13.46
CA GLU A 138 -10.71 -9.06 -12.53
C GLU A 138 -11.28 -8.93 -11.12
N ILE A 139 -10.83 -9.78 -10.21
CA ILE A 139 -11.33 -9.85 -8.83
C ILE A 139 -10.35 -9.14 -7.91
N LYS A 140 -10.83 -8.22 -7.08
CA LYS A 140 -9.98 -7.47 -6.14
C LYS A 140 -10.60 -7.43 -4.75
N SER A 141 -9.85 -7.93 -3.76
CA SER A 141 -10.14 -7.67 -2.36
C SER A 141 -9.59 -6.30 -1.95
N MET A 142 -10.35 -5.54 -1.21
CA MET A 142 -10.00 -4.18 -0.82
C MET A 142 -10.27 -3.95 0.67
N ASP A 143 -9.53 -3.00 1.25
CA ASP A 143 -9.87 -2.47 2.57
C ASP A 143 -11.32 -1.97 2.60
N PRO A 144 -12.11 -2.26 3.65
CA PRO A 144 -13.50 -1.87 3.74
C PRO A 144 -13.75 -0.36 3.59
N ASN A 145 -12.79 0.48 3.99
CA ASN A 145 -12.91 1.94 3.83
C ASN A 145 -12.70 2.36 2.37
N ILE A 146 -11.80 1.68 1.64
CA ILE A 146 -11.61 1.91 0.21
C ILE A 146 -12.84 1.41 -0.55
N PHE A 147 -13.29 0.19 -0.25
CA PHE A 147 -14.48 -0.42 -0.85
C PHE A 147 -15.73 0.48 -0.75
N ARG A 148 -16.01 1.03 0.43
CA ARG A 148 -17.17 1.92 0.65
C ARG A 148 -17.14 3.18 -0.21
N ARG A 149 -15.97 3.69 -0.57
CA ARG A 149 -15.78 4.91 -1.37
C ARG A 149 -15.85 4.67 -2.89
N ILE A 150 -15.94 3.43 -3.32
CA ILE A 150 -16.10 3.06 -4.73
C ILE A 150 -17.59 2.81 -4.95
N ARG A 151 -18.17 3.43 -5.99
CA ARG A 151 -19.56 3.20 -6.37
C ARG A 151 -19.72 1.85 -7.06
N ASP A 152 -20.90 1.30 -7.01
CA ASP A 152 -21.26 0.11 -7.77
C ASP A 152 -21.62 0.49 -9.22
N GLY A 153 -21.61 -0.48 -10.14
CA GLY A 153 -21.95 -0.27 -11.55
C GLY A 153 -20.97 0.63 -12.31
N LYS A 154 -21.42 1.21 -13.41
CA LYS A 154 -20.58 2.00 -14.34
C LYS A 154 -19.87 3.19 -13.69
N GLU A 155 -20.44 3.79 -12.68
CA GLU A 155 -19.85 4.93 -11.99
C GLU A 155 -18.59 4.55 -11.21
N GLY A 156 -18.47 3.30 -10.79
CA GLY A 156 -17.28 2.76 -10.12
C GLY A 156 -16.02 2.86 -10.99
N ALA A 157 -16.14 2.70 -12.30
CA ALA A 157 -15.00 2.85 -13.21
C ALA A 157 -14.39 4.26 -13.17
N LEU A 158 -15.21 5.31 -12.96
CA LEU A 158 -14.73 6.68 -12.77
C LEU A 158 -13.95 6.84 -11.47
N ASP A 159 -14.37 6.15 -10.39
CA ASP A 159 -13.67 6.18 -9.13
C ASP A 159 -12.26 5.56 -9.24
N PHE A 160 -12.10 4.52 -10.08
CA PHE A 160 -10.80 3.95 -10.42
C PHE A 160 -9.94 4.92 -11.23
N LYS A 161 -10.51 5.67 -12.19
CA LYS A 161 -9.76 6.68 -12.98
C LYS A 161 -9.22 7.82 -12.12
N GLN A 162 -9.97 8.26 -11.12
CA GLN A 162 -9.64 9.46 -10.35
C GLN A 162 -8.54 9.24 -9.29
N LYS A 163 -8.34 8.00 -8.84
CA LYS A 163 -7.40 7.70 -7.75
C LYS A 163 -6.15 6.99 -8.29
N PRO A 164 -4.94 7.57 -8.20
CA PRO A 164 -3.72 7.02 -8.77
C PRO A 164 -3.45 5.56 -8.38
N HIS A 165 -3.68 5.19 -7.11
CA HIS A 165 -3.47 3.83 -6.62
C HIS A 165 -4.48 2.81 -7.14
N LEU A 166 -5.70 3.25 -7.53
CA LEU A 166 -6.71 2.39 -8.16
C LEU A 166 -6.56 2.34 -9.68
N ARG A 167 -6.04 3.41 -10.30
CA ARG A 167 -5.83 3.50 -11.76
C ARG A 167 -4.97 2.37 -12.29
N ARG A 168 -4.01 1.85 -11.49
CA ARG A 168 -3.20 0.68 -11.84
C ARG A 168 -4.06 -0.55 -12.14
N TYR A 169 -5.12 -0.80 -11.36
CA TYR A 169 -6.03 -1.92 -11.61
C TYR A 169 -6.84 -1.71 -12.91
N LEU A 170 -7.30 -0.47 -13.14
CA LEU A 170 -8.01 -0.15 -14.39
C LEU A 170 -7.11 -0.40 -15.59
N ARG A 171 -5.87 0.05 -15.58
CA ARG A 171 -4.88 -0.21 -16.64
C ARG A 171 -4.61 -1.67 -16.85
N GLN A 172 -4.52 -2.45 -15.78
CA GLN A 172 -4.37 -3.89 -15.85
C GLN A 172 -5.52 -4.51 -16.63
N LEU A 173 -6.78 -4.19 -16.28
CA LEU A 173 -7.95 -4.71 -16.97
C LEU A 173 -8.02 -4.22 -18.43
N GLN A 174 -7.75 -2.93 -18.69
CA GLN A 174 -7.71 -2.39 -20.06
C GLN A 174 -6.70 -3.16 -20.94
N MET A 175 -5.54 -3.49 -20.42
CA MET A 175 -4.56 -4.26 -21.16
C MET A 175 -4.96 -5.74 -21.34
N TYR A 176 -5.73 -6.31 -20.42
CA TYR A 176 -6.33 -7.64 -20.63
C TYR A 176 -7.38 -7.59 -21.74
N LEU A 177 -8.25 -6.58 -21.74
CA LEU A 177 -9.23 -6.38 -22.80
C LEU A 177 -8.56 -6.21 -24.17
N HIS A 178 -7.51 -5.40 -24.21
CA HIS A 178 -6.70 -5.19 -25.43
C HIS A 178 -6.06 -6.50 -25.92
N GLY A 179 -5.41 -7.26 -25.03
CA GLY A 179 -4.72 -8.50 -25.40
C GLY A 179 -5.66 -9.64 -25.81
N GLN A 180 -6.93 -9.61 -25.37
CA GLN A 180 -7.96 -10.58 -25.72
C GLN A 180 -8.95 -10.07 -26.79
N GLU A 181 -8.74 -8.86 -27.33
CA GLU A 181 -9.63 -8.22 -28.31
C GLU A 181 -11.09 -8.15 -27.82
N LYS A 182 -11.28 -7.77 -26.54
CA LYS A 182 -12.59 -7.65 -25.90
C LYS A 182 -12.98 -6.18 -25.75
N SER A 183 -14.27 -5.90 -25.98
CA SER A 183 -14.82 -4.54 -25.87
C SER A 183 -15.19 -4.13 -24.44
N GLU A 184 -15.36 -5.10 -23.54
CA GLU A 184 -15.77 -4.84 -22.16
C GLU A 184 -15.29 -5.92 -21.22
N GLY A 185 -15.20 -5.62 -19.93
CA GLY A 185 -14.88 -6.54 -18.85
C GLY A 185 -15.48 -6.07 -17.53
N LEU A 186 -15.26 -6.83 -16.47
CA LEU A 186 -15.82 -6.54 -15.15
C LEU A 186 -14.72 -6.51 -14.10
N PHE A 187 -14.73 -5.48 -13.22
CA PHE A 187 -14.19 -5.64 -11.89
C PHE A 187 -15.24 -6.24 -10.97
N ILE A 188 -14.82 -7.21 -10.17
CA ILE A 188 -15.59 -7.72 -9.05
C ILE A 188 -14.78 -7.42 -7.79
N ILE A 189 -15.20 -6.43 -7.03
CA ILE A 189 -14.49 -6.02 -5.82
C ILE A 189 -15.21 -6.50 -4.58
N THR A 190 -14.45 -6.90 -3.56
CA THR A 190 -14.98 -7.34 -2.26
C THR A 190 -14.25 -6.65 -1.11
N ASP A 191 -14.96 -6.43 0.00
CA ASP A 191 -14.40 -5.90 1.26
C ASP A 191 -13.96 -7.01 2.23
N CYS A 192 -13.96 -8.28 1.78
CA CYS A 192 -13.67 -9.46 2.59
C CYS A 192 -14.67 -9.70 3.75
N LEU A 193 -15.80 -8.96 3.79
CA LEU A 193 -16.86 -9.10 4.78
C LEU A 193 -18.16 -9.68 4.18
N GLY A 194 -18.08 -10.15 2.92
CA GLY A 194 -19.22 -10.71 2.19
C GLY A 194 -19.94 -9.70 1.29
N HIS A 195 -19.48 -8.45 1.22
CA HIS A 195 -20.03 -7.49 0.27
C HIS A 195 -19.23 -7.54 -1.03
N ILE A 196 -19.95 -7.44 -2.15
CA ILE A 196 -19.35 -7.34 -3.49
C ILE A 196 -19.92 -6.13 -4.22
N LYS A 197 -19.13 -5.59 -5.16
CA LYS A 197 -19.58 -4.63 -6.18
C LYS A 197 -19.11 -5.11 -7.53
N ILE A 198 -19.94 -4.92 -8.53
CA ILE A 198 -19.66 -5.34 -9.91
C ILE A 198 -19.61 -4.08 -10.77
N ILE A 199 -18.43 -3.84 -11.34
CA ILE A 199 -18.12 -2.60 -12.04
C ILE A 199 -17.80 -2.95 -13.49
N PRO A 200 -18.71 -2.68 -14.44
CA PRO A 200 -18.44 -2.85 -15.86
C PRO A 200 -17.43 -1.81 -16.34
N VAL A 201 -16.51 -2.24 -17.17
CA VAL A 201 -15.44 -1.41 -17.75
C VAL A 201 -15.45 -1.62 -19.26
N GLU A 202 -15.67 -0.55 -20.00
CA GLU A 202 -15.56 -0.55 -21.46
C GLU A 202 -14.08 -0.39 -21.87
N TRP A 203 -13.68 -1.04 -22.94
CA TRP A 203 -12.34 -0.89 -23.50
C TRP A 203 -12.13 0.54 -24.01
N ASP A 204 -11.01 1.12 -23.60
CA ASP A 204 -10.61 2.49 -23.96
C ASP A 204 -9.36 2.41 -24.85
N ALA A 205 -9.56 2.55 -26.14
CA ALA A 205 -8.48 2.51 -27.13
C ALA A 205 -7.38 3.55 -26.85
N GLY A 206 -7.78 4.75 -26.40
CA GLY A 206 -6.84 5.83 -26.11
C GLY A 206 -5.99 5.55 -24.88
N GLU A 207 -6.57 4.99 -23.82
CA GLU A 207 -5.81 4.55 -22.64
C GLU A 207 -4.85 3.42 -22.99
N CYS A 208 -5.29 2.42 -23.76
CA CYS A 208 -4.44 1.30 -24.19
C CYS A 208 -3.28 1.78 -25.04
N GLU A 209 -3.52 2.65 -26.00
CA GLU A 209 -2.47 3.22 -26.85
C GLU A 209 -1.43 3.99 -26.04
N GLN A 210 -1.85 4.81 -25.08
CA GLN A 210 -0.92 5.51 -24.18
C GLN A 210 -0.05 4.55 -23.36
N ILE A 211 -0.65 3.45 -22.88
CA ILE A 211 0.09 2.41 -22.14
C ILE A 211 1.10 1.72 -23.05
N LEU A 212 0.71 1.36 -24.27
CA LEU A 212 1.59 0.70 -25.25
C LEU A 212 2.77 1.59 -25.62
N GLN A 213 2.52 2.83 -26.03
CA GLN A 213 3.56 3.80 -26.38
C GLN A 213 4.53 4.03 -25.22
N ARG A 214 4.01 4.03 -24.01
CA ARG A 214 4.83 4.15 -22.81
C ARG A 214 5.70 2.91 -22.59
N LEU A 215 5.16 1.72 -22.73
CA LEU A 215 5.91 0.46 -22.60
C LEU A 215 6.98 0.36 -23.70
N GLU A 216 6.66 0.71 -24.93
CA GLU A 216 7.62 0.77 -26.05
C GLU A 216 8.76 1.75 -25.78
N ARG A 217 8.45 2.93 -25.22
CA ARG A 217 9.46 3.93 -24.86
C ARG A 217 10.39 3.44 -23.76
N VAL A 218 9.89 2.72 -22.76
CA VAL A 218 10.71 2.25 -21.64
C VAL A 218 11.36 0.88 -21.89
N TYR A 219 10.92 0.13 -22.90
CA TYR A 219 11.46 -1.19 -23.25
C TYR A 219 12.99 -1.21 -23.41
N PRO A 220 13.63 -0.26 -24.12
CA PRO A 220 15.09 -0.26 -24.25
C PRO A 220 15.82 -0.16 -22.92
N HIS A 221 15.23 0.49 -21.92
CA HIS A 221 15.89 0.71 -20.64
C HIS A 221 16.15 -0.58 -19.87
N TRP A 222 15.19 -1.52 -19.84
CA TRP A 222 15.46 -2.76 -19.11
C TRP A 222 16.37 -3.72 -19.88
N ASN A 223 16.42 -3.64 -21.21
CA ASN A 223 17.37 -4.43 -21.99
C ASN A 223 18.80 -3.88 -21.89
N LEU A 224 18.97 -2.56 -21.86
CA LEU A 224 20.26 -1.87 -21.77
C LEU A 224 20.68 -1.62 -20.31
N GLN A 225 19.87 -2.01 -19.35
CA GLN A 225 20.08 -1.76 -17.91
C GLN A 225 20.29 -0.26 -17.60
N THR A 226 19.59 0.61 -18.32
CA THR A 226 19.57 2.06 -18.09
C THR A 226 18.26 2.46 -17.40
N LEU A 227 18.19 3.69 -16.90
CA LEU A 227 17.00 4.18 -16.20
C LEU A 227 16.43 5.41 -16.91
N PRO A 228 15.10 5.49 -17.07
CA PRO A 228 14.44 6.73 -17.48
C PRO A 228 14.70 7.87 -16.49
N SER A 229 14.44 9.11 -16.90
CA SER A 229 14.47 10.24 -15.98
C SER A 229 13.51 10.04 -14.79
N ARG A 230 13.89 10.59 -13.65
CA ARG A 230 12.98 10.62 -12.48
C ARG A 230 11.81 11.55 -12.77
N ILE A 231 10.62 11.15 -12.33
CA ILE A 231 9.52 12.09 -12.18
C ILE A 231 9.80 13.01 -10.99
N GLU A 232 9.17 14.16 -10.97
CA GLU A 232 9.14 14.98 -9.76
C GLU A 232 8.51 14.17 -8.61
N TYR A 233 9.02 14.39 -7.38
CA TYR A 233 8.52 13.64 -6.22
C TYR A 233 7.03 13.89 -6.01
N GLN A 234 6.27 12.81 -5.97
CA GLN A 234 4.83 12.81 -5.71
C GLN A 234 4.55 11.84 -4.54
N ASP A 235 4.01 12.37 -3.45
CA ASP A 235 3.76 11.61 -2.22
C ASP A 235 2.89 10.36 -2.47
N GLU A 236 1.88 10.50 -3.34
CA GLU A 236 0.95 9.41 -3.67
C GLU A 236 1.57 8.28 -4.49
N LEU A 237 2.62 8.57 -5.25
CA LEU A 237 3.34 7.61 -6.10
C LEU A 237 4.65 7.17 -5.46
N CYS A 238 5.53 8.15 -5.15
CA CYS A 238 6.87 7.86 -4.66
C CYS A 238 6.88 7.36 -3.21
N GLY A 239 5.96 7.86 -2.38
CA GLY A 239 5.81 7.43 -0.99
C GLY A 239 5.30 5.99 -0.82
N ARG A 240 4.76 5.39 -1.88
CA ARG A 240 4.27 3.99 -1.90
C ARG A 240 5.08 3.09 -2.83
N CYS A 241 6.14 3.62 -3.44
CA CYS A 241 6.94 2.88 -4.40
C CYS A 241 7.88 1.91 -3.69
N TYR A 242 7.84 0.64 -4.08
CA TYR A 242 8.73 -0.40 -3.55
C TYR A 242 10.23 -0.08 -3.78
N PHE A 243 10.54 0.76 -4.76
CA PHE A 243 11.89 1.13 -5.13
C PHE A 243 12.30 2.52 -4.62
N ALA A 244 11.53 3.11 -3.69
CA ALA A 244 11.86 4.43 -3.13
C ALA A 244 13.28 4.46 -2.55
N GLY A 245 13.71 3.38 -1.87
CA GLY A 245 15.02 3.28 -1.24
C GLY A 245 16.19 3.44 -2.21
N ILE A 246 16.08 2.92 -3.43
CA ILE A 246 17.11 3.03 -4.47
C ILE A 246 16.88 4.21 -5.42
N CYS A 247 15.63 4.65 -5.56
CA CYS A 247 15.28 5.77 -6.43
C CYS A 247 15.53 7.15 -5.77
N LEU A 248 15.48 7.23 -4.44
CA LEU A 248 15.61 8.45 -3.66
C LEU A 248 16.84 8.39 -2.71
N PRO A 249 18.06 8.10 -3.21
CA PRO A 249 19.21 7.81 -2.36
C PRO A 249 19.65 8.97 -1.48
N ASP A 250 19.36 10.22 -1.89
CA ASP A 250 19.71 11.41 -1.11
C ASP A 250 18.86 11.59 0.17
N ILE A 251 17.79 10.80 0.30
CA ILE A 251 16.81 10.92 1.38
C ILE A 251 16.87 9.70 2.30
N VAL A 252 17.21 8.55 1.75
CA VAL A 252 17.25 7.27 2.47
C VAL A 252 18.68 6.96 2.87
N ARG A 253 18.96 6.95 4.17
CA ARG A 253 20.21 6.40 4.70
C ARG A 253 20.21 4.88 4.52
N PRO A 254 21.37 4.23 4.39
CA PRO A 254 21.45 2.76 4.21
C PRO A 254 20.69 1.96 5.28
N GLU A 255 20.57 2.53 6.48
CA GLU A 255 19.87 1.92 7.62
C GLU A 255 18.40 2.30 7.74
N ALA A 256 17.86 3.09 6.78
CA ALA A 256 16.48 3.53 6.85
C ALA A 256 15.52 2.41 6.42
N GLU A 257 14.63 2.02 7.30
CA GLU A 257 13.51 1.16 6.97
C GLU A 257 12.52 1.91 6.08
N VAL A 258 12.19 1.32 4.94
CA VAL A 258 11.18 1.89 4.01
C VAL A 258 9.81 1.35 4.39
N VAL A 259 9.04 2.16 5.08
CA VAL A 259 7.65 1.82 5.44
C VAL A 259 6.76 1.95 4.20
N ILE A 260 6.25 0.83 3.70
CA ILE A 260 5.35 0.75 2.54
C ILE A 260 3.92 0.32 2.93
N ASP A 261 3.71 -0.03 4.19
CA ASP A 261 2.40 -0.43 4.70
C ASP A 261 1.41 0.75 4.61
N PRO A 262 0.29 0.60 3.86
CA PRO A 262 -0.67 1.68 3.66
C PRO A 262 -1.30 2.18 4.96
N GLU A 263 -1.46 1.32 5.96
CA GLU A 263 -2.02 1.69 7.26
C GLU A 263 -1.06 2.61 8.02
N TRP A 264 0.22 2.26 8.07
CA TRP A 264 1.24 3.10 8.69
C TRP A 264 1.48 4.41 7.95
N LEU A 265 1.49 4.38 6.60
CA LEU A 265 1.60 5.59 5.79
C LEU A 265 0.42 6.54 6.06
N SER A 266 -0.81 6.00 6.20
CA SER A 266 -1.98 6.80 6.56
C SER A 266 -1.86 7.42 7.95
N LYS A 267 -1.45 6.63 8.96
CA LYS A 267 -1.23 7.11 10.33
C LYS A 267 -0.15 8.17 10.40
N ILE A 268 0.96 8.00 9.70
CA ILE A 268 2.05 8.97 9.66
C ILE A 268 1.59 10.29 9.02
N LYS A 269 0.82 10.21 7.94
CA LYS A 269 0.25 11.38 7.26
C LYS A 269 -0.74 12.12 8.15
N GLU A 270 -1.64 11.40 8.83
CA GLU A 270 -2.58 11.97 9.79
C GLU A 270 -1.83 12.62 10.95
N TYR A 271 -0.88 11.91 11.56
CA TYR A 271 -0.05 12.44 12.64
C TYR A 271 0.65 13.75 12.24
N HIS A 272 1.22 13.78 11.03
CA HIS A 272 1.87 14.99 10.52
C HIS A 272 0.88 16.13 10.31
N GLY A 273 -0.32 15.84 9.78
CA GLY A 273 -1.38 16.83 9.55
C GLY A 273 -1.93 17.44 10.85
N LEU A 274 -1.88 16.70 11.95
CA LEU A 274 -2.35 17.19 13.26
C LEU A 274 -1.35 18.12 13.98
N LYS A 275 -0.10 18.20 13.54
CA LYS A 275 0.93 18.99 14.23
C LYS A 275 0.55 20.46 14.44
N GLU A 276 0.04 21.12 13.41
CA GLU A 276 -0.38 22.53 13.50
C GLU A 276 -1.58 22.70 14.43
N VAL A 277 -2.50 21.73 14.42
CA VAL A 277 -3.67 21.74 15.30
C VAL A 277 -3.24 21.58 16.76
N VAL A 278 -2.32 20.64 17.03
CA VAL A 278 -1.77 20.41 18.39
C VAL A 278 -0.97 21.64 18.85
N LYS A 279 -0.14 22.21 17.99
CA LYS A 279 0.60 23.45 18.31
C LYS A 279 -0.37 24.57 18.69
N ARG A 280 -1.40 24.79 17.89
CA ARG A 280 -2.41 25.80 18.18
C ARG A 280 -3.18 25.54 19.47
N TYR A 281 -3.48 24.26 19.74
CA TYR A 281 -4.12 23.86 20.99
C TYR A 281 -3.24 24.17 22.22
N GLU A 282 -1.94 23.85 22.18
CA GLU A 282 -1.02 24.14 23.28
C GLU A 282 -0.84 25.65 23.48
N GLU A 283 -0.72 26.45 22.41
CA GLU A 283 -0.68 27.92 22.48
C GLU A 283 -1.92 28.48 23.21
N LEU A 284 -3.12 28.08 22.77
CA LEU A 284 -4.38 28.50 23.42
C LEU A 284 -4.46 28.04 24.87
N LYS A 285 -4.02 26.86 25.17
CA LYS A 285 -3.98 26.30 26.51
C LYS A 285 -3.06 27.10 27.44
N ASP A 286 -1.89 27.52 26.95
CA ASP A 286 -0.94 28.33 27.70
C ASP A 286 -1.45 29.76 27.86
N ASP A 287 -2.08 30.34 26.86
CA ASP A 287 -2.74 31.65 26.93
C ASP A 287 -3.86 31.65 28.01
N ILE A 288 -4.73 30.60 27.99
CA ILE A 288 -5.79 30.45 28.97
C ILE A 288 -5.20 30.28 30.38
N LYS A 289 -4.19 29.43 30.54
CA LYS A 289 -3.52 29.25 31.82
C LYS A 289 -2.87 30.53 32.31
N GLY A 290 -2.16 31.26 31.45
CA GLY A 290 -1.52 32.53 31.79
C GLY A 290 -2.55 33.59 32.23
N ARG A 291 -3.66 33.70 31.48
CA ARG A 291 -4.73 34.66 31.76
C ARG A 291 -5.48 34.39 33.07
N PHE A 292 -5.65 33.13 33.43
CA PHE A 292 -6.44 32.68 34.60
C PHE A 292 -5.55 32.08 35.70
N ASP A 293 -4.26 32.40 35.75
CA ASP A 293 -3.38 31.98 36.83
C ASP A 293 -3.94 32.45 38.17
N LYS A 294 -3.96 31.56 39.18
CA LYS A 294 -4.49 31.77 40.53
C LYS A 294 -5.98 32.16 40.61
N VAL A 295 -6.71 32.16 39.54
CA VAL A 295 -8.16 32.35 39.52
C VAL A 295 -8.86 31.05 39.96
N LYS A 296 -9.61 31.10 41.06
CA LYS A 296 -10.34 29.91 41.57
C LYS A 296 -11.50 29.52 40.68
N GLN A 297 -12.23 30.50 40.16
CA GLN A 297 -13.38 30.28 39.27
C GLN A 297 -13.65 31.53 38.42
N ALA A 298 -13.98 31.33 37.16
CA ALA A 298 -14.45 32.38 36.26
C ALA A 298 -15.51 31.82 35.27
N LEU A 299 -16.42 32.68 34.84
CA LEU A 299 -17.39 32.40 33.80
C LEU A 299 -17.00 33.13 32.52
N ALA A 300 -17.03 32.45 31.39
CA ALA A 300 -16.72 33.01 30.08
C ALA A 300 -17.73 32.49 29.04
N GLY A 301 -18.84 33.21 28.84
CA GLY A 301 -19.98 32.75 28.05
C GLY A 301 -20.54 31.47 28.62
N ASP A 302 -20.61 30.41 27.82
CA ASP A 302 -21.11 29.11 28.23
C ASP A 302 -20.08 28.22 28.93
N TYR A 303 -18.87 28.74 29.20
CA TYR A 303 -17.79 27.98 29.80
C TYR A 303 -17.50 28.43 31.23
N ILE A 304 -17.17 27.45 32.08
CA ILE A 304 -16.67 27.70 33.43
C ILE A 304 -15.19 27.32 33.49
N ILE A 305 -14.36 28.20 34.02
CA ILE A 305 -12.93 28.02 34.24
C ILE A 305 -12.73 27.79 35.72
N MET A 306 -12.10 26.68 36.10
CA MET A 306 -11.85 26.33 37.51
C MET A 306 -10.36 26.10 37.73
N GLY A 307 -9.78 26.85 38.68
CA GLY A 307 -8.41 26.69 39.11
C GLY A 307 -8.30 26.03 40.47
N ARG A 308 -7.33 25.15 40.63
CA ARG A 308 -6.98 24.55 41.91
C ARG A 308 -5.48 24.57 42.13
N GLN A 309 -5.08 24.80 43.37
CA GLN A 309 -3.64 24.73 43.70
C GLN A 309 -3.25 23.25 43.82
N GLN A 310 -2.17 22.87 43.16
CA GLN A 310 -1.53 21.56 43.25
C GLN A 310 -0.08 21.73 43.71
N THR A 311 0.33 20.94 44.71
CA THR A 311 1.72 20.84 45.14
C THR A 311 2.33 19.60 44.52
N LYS A 312 3.40 19.79 43.70
CA LYS A 312 4.22 18.67 43.22
C LYS A 312 5.29 18.36 44.26
N LYS A 313 5.37 17.08 44.66
CA LYS A 313 6.55 16.63 45.43
C LYS A 313 7.77 16.56 44.51
N GLU A 314 8.91 16.87 45.10
CA GLU A 314 10.19 16.75 44.42
C GLU A 314 10.39 15.29 43.97
N CYS A 315 10.70 15.07 42.70
CA CYS A 315 10.95 13.75 42.14
C CYS A 315 12.37 13.72 41.59
N VAL A 316 13.22 12.86 42.16
CA VAL A 316 14.54 12.56 41.63
C VAL A 316 14.38 11.63 40.45
N VAL A 317 14.61 12.14 39.24
CA VAL A 317 14.57 11.35 38.00
C VAL A 317 15.94 10.67 37.87
N LYS A 318 15.97 9.34 37.84
CA LYS A 318 17.18 8.58 37.50
C LYS A 318 17.52 8.79 36.03
N GLU A 319 18.79 8.84 35.72
CA GLU A 319 19.27 8.87 34.34
C GLU A 319 18.69 7.67 33.56
N SER A 320 18.07 7.91 32.45
CA SER A 320 17.48 6.89 31.57
C SER A 320 17.72 7.25 30.12
N THR A 321 18.03 6.24 29.32
CA THR A 321 18.21 6.37 27.87
C THR A 321 16.93 5.92 27.18
N PHE A 322 16.40 6.73 26.27
CA PHE A 322 15.19 6.39 25.50
C PHE A 322 15.29 6.88 24.06
N TRP A 323 14.55 6.23 23.18
CA TRP A 323 14.44 6.64 21.79
C TRP A 323 13.47 7.80 21.63
N VAL A 324 13.86 8.82 20.85
CA VAL A 324 13.00 9.91 20.45
C VAL A 324 12.63 9.74 18.99
N THR A 325 11.34 9.54 18.73
CA THR A 325 10.82 9.42 17.35
C THR A 325 10.33 10.78 16.88
N THR A 326 10.80 11.19 15.69
CA THR A 326 10.40 12.46 15.07
C THR A 326 9.94 12.18 13.64
N VAL A 327 8.73 12.64 13.30
CA VAL A 327 8.19 12.58 11.94
C VAL A 327 8.34 13.95 11.28
N LYS A 328 9.03 13.99 10.11
CA LYS A 328 9.20 15.20 9.28
C LYS A 328 8.84 14.85 7.84
N ARG A 329 8.37 15.83 7.08
CA ARG A 329 8.22 15.66 5.63
C ARG A 329 9.58 15.73 4.94
N LEU A 330 9.72 15.06 3.82
CA LEU A 330 10.97 15.01 3.06
C LEU A 330 11.37 16.36 2.48
N ASP A 331 10.41 17.21 2.13
CA ASP A 331 10.63 18.58 1.66
C ASP A 331 11.18 19.50 2.78
N GLU A 332 10.79 19.29 4.03
CA GLU A 332 11.33 20.02 5.20
C GLU A 332 12.83 19.75 5.43
N LEU A 333 13.36 18.63 4.93
CA LEU A 333 14.78 18.26 5.07
C LEU A 333 15.67 18.93 4.01
N LYS A 334 15.11 19.40 2.89
CA LYS A 334 15.86 20.06 1.80
C LYS A 334 16.27 21.49 2.10
N GLY A 335 15.65 22.15 3.09
CA GLY A 335 15.89 23.54 3.45
C GLY A 335 17.16 23.81 4.29
N LYS A 336 17.91 22.79 4.73
CA LYS A 336 19.08 22.94 5.63
C LYS A 336 20.44 22.63 5.01
N LYS A 337 20.58 22.66 3.69
CA LYS A 337 21.90 22.57 3.02
C LYS A 337 22.62 23.93 2.95
N GLY A 338 22.70 24.66 4.05
CA GLY A 338 23.31 26.00 4.06
C GLY A 338 24.23 26.32 5.25
N GLU A 339 24.38 25.43 6.22
CA GLU A 339 25.28 25.68 7.35
C GLU A 339 26.03 24.40 7.74
N VAL A 340 27.04 24.05 6.96
CA VAL A 340 28.16 23.28 7.47
C VAL A 340 29.30 24.28 7.63
N ASN A 341 29.50 24.73 8.86
CA ASN A 341 30.69 25.47 9.24
C ASN A 341 31.93 24.61 9.00
N THR A 342 32.88 25.23 8.35
CA THR A 342 34.28 24.87 8.20
C THR A 342 34.95 24.50 9.54
#